data_70deaa8901cbf02622720198d3701b3d
#
_entry.id   70deaa8901cbf02622720198d3701b3d
#
_cell.length_a   1.000
_cell.length_b   1.000
_cell.length_c   1.000
_cell.angle_alpha   90.00
_cell.angle_beta   90.00
_cell.angle_gamma   90.00
#
_symmetry.space_group_name_H-M   'P 1'
#
loop_
_entity.id
_entity.type
_entity.pdbx_description
1 polymer ?
#
loop_
_entity_poly.entity_id
_entity_poly.type
_entity_poly.pdbx_seq_one_letter_code
_entity_poly.pdbx_strand_id
1 'polypeptide(L)'
;MSTDYGEDKLIQKSTAEFLEKELGWTLVYAYDKEVLGENGTLGRKSYHEVFLVQRFRKALKKLNPWINDKQMAEAVERMTEHMSSQTLMQINEQKYQYIRDGVPVTRVLPNGETKEVKARIINFEKGADNDFLCVRELKVYGSLYRRRADIVGFVNGIPLLFMELKNHNVEVEDAFNQNYRDYLDTIP
;
A
#
# COMPACT_ATOMS: atom_id res chain seq x y z
N MET A 1 36.83 -9.13 -6.66
CA MET A 1 35.38 -9.21 -6.46
C MET A 1 35.06 -8.40 -5.25
N SER A 2 34.65 -7.16 -5.42
CA SER A 2 34.20 -6.31 -4.32
C SER A 2 32.87 -6.87 -3.83
N THR A 3 32.83 -7.40 -2.62
CA THR A 3 31.61 -7.77 -1.92
C THR A 3 30.93 -6.47 -1.50
N ASP A 4 30.09 -5.96 -2.39
CA ASP A 4 29.24 -4.78 -2.13
C ASP A 4 28.05 -5.21 -1.22
N TYR A 5 28.41 -5.63 -0.02
CA TYR A 5 27.51 -5.72 1.13
C TYR A 5 27.49 -4.35 1.81
N GLY A 6 26.89 -3.37 1.15
CA GLY A 6 26.61 -2.10 1.81
C GLY A 6 25.77 -2.36 3.06
N GLU A 7 26.14 -1.74 4.18
CA GLU A 7 25.45 -1.84 5.48
C GLU A 7 23.94 -1.57 5.34
N ASP A 8 23.54 -0.74 4.38
CA ASP A 8 22.14 -0.45 4.02
C ASP A 8 21.35 -1.71 3.67
N LYS A 9 21.93 -2.62 2.88
CA LYS A 9 21.27 -3.89 2.53
C LYS A 9 21.11 -4.80 3.74
N LEU A 10 22.01 -4.72 4.71
CA LEU A 10 21.93 -5.53 5.95
C LEU A 10 20.82 -5.04 6.86
N ILE A 11 20.72 -3.73 7.08
CA ILE A 11 19.65 -3.10 7.88
C ILE A 11 18.28 -3.34 7.24
N GLN A 12 18.18 -3.11 5.94
CA GLN A 12 16.95 -3.34 5.19
C GLN A 12 16.52 -4.82 5.27
N LYS A 13 17.48 -5.74 5.17
CA LYS A 13 17.22 -7.17 5.28
C LYS A 13 16.74 -7.55 6.69
N SER A 14 17.46 -7.12 7.74
CA SER A 14 17.11 -7.47 9.11
C SER A 14 15.76 -6.88 9.52
N THR A 15 15.44 -5.66 9.09
CA THR A 15 14.13 -5.04 9.33
C THR A 15 13.01 -5.84 8.67
N ALA A 16 13.18 -6.21 7.41
CA ALA A 16 12.18 -7.00 6.69
C ALA A 16 12.01 -8.41 7.29
N GLU A 17 13.11 -9.06 7.69
CA GLU A 17 13.07 -10.35 8.37
C GLU A 17 12.40 -10.27 9.75
N PHE A 18 12.55 -9.16 10.47
CA PHE A 18 11.84 -8.93 11.72
C PHE A 18 10.32 -8.86 11.48
N LEU A 19 9.86 -8.10 10.48
CA LEU A 19 8.45 -8.04 10.11
C LEU A 19 7.89 -9.43 9.75
N GLU A 20 8.67 -10.23 9.03
CA GLU A 20 8.27 -11.59 8.63
C GLU A 20 8.22 -12.55 9.84
N LYS A 21 9.33 -12.66 10.59
CA LYS A 21 9.50 -13.70 11.60
C LYS A 21 8.78 -13.40 12.90
N GLU A 22 8.82 -12.13 13.34
CA GLU A 22 8.25 -11.72 14.64
C GLU A 22 6.80 -11.24 14.51
N LEU A 23 6.45 -10.60 13.39
CA LEU A 23 5.12 -10.03 13.19
C LEU A 23 4.25 -10.81 12.19
N GLY A 24 4.79 -11.85 11.55
CA GLY A 24 4.07 -12.75 10.64
C GLY A 24 3.67 -12.11 9.31
N TRP A 25 4.37 -11.06 8.87
CA TRP A 25 4.11 -10.43 7.57
C TRP A 25 4.59 -11.32 6.43
N THR A 26 3.88 -11.30 5.30
CA THR A 26 4.41 -11.88 4.06
C THR A 26 5.55 -11.00 3.55
N LEU A 27 6.73 -11.58 3.29
CA LEU A 27 7.87 -10.84 2.74
C LEU A 27 8.03 -11.09 1.25
N VAL A 28 8.16 -10.01 0.48
CA VAL A 28 8.47 -10.02 -0.95
C VAL A 28 9.67 -9.12 -1.23
N TYR A 29 10.63 -9.64 -2.00
CA TYR A 29 11.75 -8.87 -2.53
C TYR A 29 11.50 -8.58 -4.01
N ALA A 30 11.18 -7.32 -4.33
CA ALA A 30 10.65 -6.95 -5.64
C ALA A 30 11.71 -6.52 -6.65
N TYR A 31 12.89 -6.06 -6.21
CA TYR A 31 13.89 -5.36 -7.03
C TYR A 31 13.99 -5.85 -8.50
N ASP A 32 14.66 -6.95 -8.78
CA ASP A 32 14.79 -7.48 -10.15
C ASP A 32 13.96 -8.76 -10.39
N LYS A 33 13.10 -9.10 -9.43
CA LYS A 33 12.32 -10.35 -9.43
C LYS A 33 10.82 -10.12 -9.57
N GLU A 34 10.38 -8.85 -9.59
CA GLU A 34 8.97 -8.55 -9.74
C GLU A 34 8.51 -8.84 -11.18
N VAL A 35 7.53 -9.72 -11.27
CA VAL A 35 6.78 -9.99 -12.49
C VAL A 35 5.49 -9.18 -12.43
N LEU A 36 5.28 -8.29 -13.40
CA LEU A 36 4.04 -7.50 -13.52
C LEU A 36 2.89 -8.34 -14.05
N GLY A 37 1.67 -7.90 -13.81
CA GLY A 37 0.43 -8.52 -14.26
C GLY A 37 -0.43 -9.04 -13.11
N GLU A 38 -1.67 -9.36 -13.39
CA GLU A 38 -2.65 -9.83 -12.38
C GLU A 38 -2.19 -11.09 -11.64
N ASN A 39 -1.48 -11.97 -12.32
CA ASN A 39 -0.89 -13.19 -11.76
C ASN A 39 0.60 -13.00 -11.41
N GLY A 40 1.10 -11.78 -11.45
CA GLY A 40 2.47 -11.44 -11.14
C GLY A 40 2.74 -11.40 -9.62
N THR A 41 3.96 -11.02 -9.26
CA THR A 41 4.47 -11.06 -7.88
C THR A 41 3.61 -10.28 -6.89
N LEU A 42 3.18 -9.07 -7.27
CA LEU A 42 2.33 -8.19 -6.45
C LEU A 42 0.90 -8.05 -7.00
N GLY A 43 0.61 -8.65 -8.16
CA GLY A 43 -0.69 -8.55 -8.84
C GLY A 43 -0.98 -7.17 -9.43
N ARG A 44 0.04 -6.33 -9.64
CA ARG A 44 -0.07 -5.01 -10.26
C ARG A 44 0.36 -5.03 -11.72
N LYS A 45 -0.32 -4.24 -12.57
CA LYS A 45 -0.10 -4.22 -14.03
C LYS A 45 1.09 -3.37 -14.43
N SER A 46 1.44 -2.38 -13.60
CA SER A 46 2.54 -1.45 -13.87
C SER A 46 3.19 -0.94 -12.58
N TYR A 47 4.37 -0.36 -12.70
CA TYR A 47 5.06 0.31 -11.58
C TYR A 47 4.39 1.63 -11.13
N HIS A 48 3.40 2.14 -11.86
CA HIS A 48 2.57 3.27 -11.43
C HIS A 48 1.50 2.87 -10.40
N GLU A 49 1.17 1.58 -10.33
CA GLU A 49 0.20 1.08 -9.37
C GLU A 49 0.87 0.82 -8.02
N VAL A 50 0.68 1.71 -7.06
CA VAL A 50 1.14 1.52 -5.67
C VAL A 50 0.08 0.82 -4.82
N PHE A 51 -1.19 1.04 -5.12
CA PHE A 51 -2.30 0.35 -4.44
C PHE A 51 -2.49 -1.05 -5.03
N LEU A 52 -2.42 -2.10 -4.19
CA LEU A 52 -2.48 -3.50 -4.64
C LEU A 52 -3.94 -3.98 -4.73
N VAL A 53 -4.61 -3.63 -5.82
CA VAL A 53 -6.06 -3.84 -6.03
C VAL A 53 -6.49 -5.28 -5.78
N GLN A 54 -5.72 -6.28 -6.23
CA GLN A 54 -6.08 -7.70 -6.07
C GLN A 54 -6.07 -8.14 -4.60
N ARG A 55 -5.09 -7.68 -3.82
CA ARG A 55 -5.03 -7.94 -2.37
C ARG A 55 -6.16 -7.23 -1.65
N PHE A 56 -6.41 -5.97 -2.01
CA PHE A 56 -7.51 -5.20 -1.45
C PHE A 56 -8.87 -5.86 -1.68
N ARG A 57 -9.15 -6.33 -2.90
CA ARG A 57 -10.40 -7.04 -3.23
C ARG A 57 -10.57 -8.32 -2.40
N LYS A 58 -9.51 -9.10 -2.23
CA LYS A 58 -9.53 -10.32 -1.40
C LYS A 58 -9.85 -9.99 0.06
N ALA A 59 -9.16 -9.01 0.64
CA ALA A 59 -9.40 -8.57 2.00
C ALA A 59 -10.79 -7.99 2.18
N LEU A 60 -11.23 -7.12 1.26
CA LEU A 60 -12.57 -6.52 1.28
C LEU A 60 -13.67 -7.58 1.28
N LYS A 61 -13.54 -8.63 0.46
CA LYS A 61 -14.49 -9.75 0.43
C LYS A 61 -14.48 -10.55 1.72
N LYS A 62 -13.30 -10.79 2.30
CA LYS A 62 -13.15 -11.49 3.58
C LYS A 62 -13.80 -10.73 4.73
N LEU A 63 -13.56 -9.41 4.80
CA LEU A 63 -14.06 -8.54 5.86
C LEU A 63 -15.55 -8.21 5.71
N ASN A 64 -16.09 -8.28 4.48
CA ASN A 64 -17.48 -7.96 4.16
C ASN A 64 -18.08 -9.05 3.27
N PRO A 65 -18.49 -10.22 3.82
CA PRO A 65 -19.02 -11.33 3.02
C PRO A 65 -20.25 -10.95 2.17
N TRP A 66 -20.98 -9.91 2.57
CA TRP A 66 -22.17 -9.38 1.91
C TRP A 66 -21.87 -8.55 0.64
N ILE A 67 -20.60 -8.11 0.44
CA ILE A 67 -20.24 -7.22 -0.66
C ILE A 67 -20.33 -7.93 -2.01
N ASN A 68 -20.97 -7.31 -2.99
CA ASN A 68 -21.03 -7.79 -4.37
C ASN A 68 -19.99 -7.07 -5.26
N ASP A 69 -19.89 -7.50 -6.52
CA ASP A 69 -18.86 -6.99 -7.44
C ASP A 69 -19.02 -5.49 -7.74
N LYS A 70 -20.25 -4.98 -7.81
CA LYS A 70 -20.53 -3.55 -8.03
C LYS A 70 -20.02 -2.71 -6.85
N GLN A 71 -20.36 -3.12 -5.64
CA GLN A 71 -19.91 -2.45 -4.41
C GLN A 71 -18.39 -2.55 -4.21
N MET A 72 -17.82 -3.70 -4.61
CA MET A 72 -16.36 -3.90 -4.59
C MET A 72 -15.68 -2.97 -5.59
N ALA A 73 -16.21 -2.78 -6.79
CA ALA A 73 -15.71 -1.84 -7.78
C ALA A 73 -15.78 -0.40 -7.26
N GLU A 74 -16.92 -0.01 -6.67
CA GLU A 74 -17.11 1.30 -6.03
C GLU A 74 -16.09 1.56 -4.92
N ALA A 75 -15.85 0.57 -4.05
CA ALA A 75 -14.86 0.71 -2.98
C ALA A 75 -13.42 0.85 -3.52
N VAL A 76 -13.07 0.11 -4.57
CA VAL A 76 -11.76 0.24 -5.25
C VAL A 76 -11.62 1.62 -5.85
N GLU A 77 -12.62 2.10 -6.60
CA GLU A 77 -12.64 3.42 -7.21
C GLU A 77 -12.42 4.51 -6.17
N ARG A 78 -13.22 4.53 -5.09
CA ARG A 78 -13.08 5.51 -4.00
C ARG A 78 -11.70 5.48 -3.33
N MET A 79 -11.05 4.33 -3.26
CA MET A 79 -9.70 4.21 -2.69
C MET A 79 -8.59 4.64 -3.66
N THR A 80 -8.80 4.51 -4.97
CA THR A 80 -7.79 4.80 -6.01
C THR A 80 -8.05 6.07 -6.80
N GLU A 81 -9.21 6.69 -6.62
CA GLU A 81 -9.60 7.90 -7.34
C GLU A 81 -8.61 9.05 -7.12
N HIS A 82 -8.23 9.67 -8.23
CA HIS A 82 -7.39 10.86 -8.25
C HIS A 82 -8.28 12.11 -8.21
N MET A 83 -8.35 12.75 -7.06
CA MET A 83 -9.21 13.92 -6.86
C MET A 83 -8.46 15.20 -7.21
N SER A 84 -8.34 15.52 -8.50
CA SER A 84 -7.60 16.69 -8.99
C SER A 84 -8.11 18.05 -8.47
N SER A 85 -9.33 18.10 -7.93
CA SER A 85 -9.94 19.31 -7.36
C SER A 85 -9.67 19.50 -5.85
N GLN A 86 -9.02 18.55 -5.20
CA GLN A 86 -8.75 18.57 -3.76
C GLN A 86 -7.26 18.73 -3.47
N THR A 87 -6.94 19.31 -2.31
CA THR A 87 -5.56 19.36 -1.81
C THR A 87 -5.15 17.96 -1.31
N LEU A 88 -3.85 17.67 -1.29
CA LEU A 88 -3.32 16.41 -0.74
C LEU A 88 -3.76 16.19 0.71
N MET A 89 -3.88 17.25 1.51
CA MET A 89 -4.38 17.16 2.90
C MET A 89 -5.83 16.67 2.94
N GLN A 90 -6.70 17.22 2.10
CA GLN A 90 -8.11 16.81 2.03
C GLN A 90 -8.25 15.36 1.55
N ILE A 91 -7.44 14.96 0.55
CA ILE A 91 -7.40 13.58 0.06
C ILE A 91 -6.95 12.63 1.19
N ASN A 92 -5.88 12.98 1.90
CA ASN A 92 -5.37 12.17 3.01
C ASN A 92 -6.37 12.06 4.15
N GLU A 93 -7.04 13.16 4.52
CA GLU A 93 -8.10 13.14 5.54
C GLU A 93 -9.24 12.20 5.13
N GLN A 94 -9.70 12.28 3.89
CA GLN A 94 -10.75 11.42 3.38
C GLN A 94 -10.34 9.95 3.37
N LYS A 95 -9.12 9.64 2.88
CA LYS A 95 -8.59 8.26 2.87
C LYS A 95 -8.43 7.74 4.30
N TYR A 96 -7.97 8.58 5.24
CA TYR A 96 -7.90 8.24 6.66
C TYR A 96 -9.27 7.88 7.24
N GLN A 97 -10.32 8.66 6.92
CA GLN A 97 -11.69 8.35 7.34
C GLN A 97 -12.16 7.00 6.77
N TYR A 98 -11.84 6.70 5.50
CA TYR A 98 -12.16 5.40 4.91
C TYR A 98 -11.43 4.24 5.60
N ILE A 99 -10.17 4.44 5.97
CA ILE A 99 -9.38 3.45 6.72
C ILE A 99 -9.99 3.19 8.09
N ARG A 100 -10.34 4.24 8.82
CA ARG A 100 -10.88 4.18 10.17
C ARG A 100 -12.31 3.64 10.23
N ASP A 101 -13.20 4.16 9.37
CA ASP A 101 -14.65 3.97 9.49
C ASP A 101 -15.22 2.99 8.44
N GLY A 102 -14.45 2.67 7.41
CA GLY A 102 -14.87 1.92 6.24
C GLY A 102 -15.22 2.80 5.04
N VAL A 103 -15.07 2.24 3.85
CA VAL A 103 -15.39 2.89 2.57
C VAL A 103 -16.90 2.88 2.37
N PRO A 104 -17.54 4.03 2.09
CA PRO A 104 -18.95 4.06 1.77
C PRO A 104 -19.20 3.34 0.43
N VAL A 105 -20.24 2.54 0.36
CA VAL A 105 -20.69 1.85 -0.87
C VAL A 105 -22.20 1.81 -0.92
N THR A 106 -22.76 1.81 -2.13
CA THR A 106 -24.21 1.84 -2.34
C THR A 106 -24.79 0.43 -2.25
N ARG A 107 -25.74 0.22 -1.34
CA ARG A 107 -26.49 -1.02 -1.20
C ARG A 107 -27.95 -0.82 -1.62
N VAL A 108 -28.43 -1.67 -2.51
CA VAL A 108 -29.85 -1.73 -2.87
C VAL A 108 -30.56 -2.62 -1.86
N LEU A 109 -31.62 -2.10 -1.25
CA LEU A 109 -32.46 -2.82 -0.30
C LEU A 109 -33.53 -3.64 -1.04
N PRO A 110 -34.18 -4.63 -0.36
CA PRO A 110 -35.23 -5.45 -0.99
C PRO A 110 -36.43 -4.65 -1.53
N ASN A 111 -36.69 -3.47 -0.97
CA ASN A 111 -37.74 -2.55 -1.41
C ASN A 111 -37.34 -1.67 -2.61
N GLY A 112 -36.15 -1.85 -3.17
CA GLY A 112 -35.61 -1.07 -4.28
C GLY A 112 -34.96 0.26 -3.89
N GLU A 113 -35.01 0.67 -2.63
CA GLU A 113 -34.33 1.85 -2.15
C GLU A 113 -32.81 1.64 -2.08
N THR A 114 -32.05 2.72 -2.25
CA THR A 114 -30.60 2.70 -2.09
C THR A 114 -30.19 3.30 -0.74
N LYS A 115 -29.27 2.63 -0.07
CA LYS A 115 -28.67 3.09 1.19
C LYS A 115 -27.16 3.04 1.09
N GLU A 116 -26.49 4.09 1.55
CA GLU A 116 -25.04 4.05 1.74
C GLU A 116 -24.73 3.22 2.99
N VAL A 117 -23.80 2.28 2.85
CA VAL A 117 -23.27 1.44 3.93
C VAL A 117 -21.75 1.46 3.88
N LYS A 118 -21.10 1.33 5.03
CA LYS A 118 -19.64 1.35 5.11
C LYS A 118 -19.08 -0.07 5.00
N ALA A 119 -18.21 -0.30 4.02
CA ALA A 119 -17.45 -1.53 3.87
C ALA A 119 -16.15 -1.43 4.65
N ARG A 120 -15.94 -2.33 5.61
CA ARG A 120 -14.73 -2.39 6.42
C ARG A 120 -13.54 -2.79 5.54
N ILE A 121 -12.46 -2.02 5.58
CA ILE A 121 -11.25 -2.29 4.79
C ILE A 121 -10.05 -2.71 5.65
N ILE A 122 -10.09 -2.43 6.96
CA ILE A 122 -9.14 -2.92 7.97
C ILE A 122 -9.93 -3.42 9.19
N ASN A 123 -9.53 -4.56 9.73
CA ASN A 123 -10.06 -5.06 11.00
C ASN A 123 -9.09 -4.67 12.13
N PHE A 124 -9.41 -3.60 12.87
CA PHE A 124 -8.60 -3.13 14.00
C PHE A 124 -8.80 -3.96 15.27
N GLU A 125 -9.93 -4.68 15.38
CA GLU A 125 -10.24 -5.51 16.56
C GLU A 125 -9.51 -6.85 16.50
N LYS A 126 -9.36 -7.39 15.28
CA LYS A 126 -8.73 -8.69 15.05
C LYS A 126 -7.70 -8.59 13.94
N GLY A 127 -6.48 -8.20 14.32
CA GLY A 127 -5.38 -7.98 13.37
C GLY A 127 -5.11 -9.15 12.42
N ALA A 128 -5.25 -10.39 12.90
CA ALA A 128 -5.05 -11.60 12.11
C ALA A 128 -6.02 -11.79 10.91
N ASP A 129 -7.08 -11.00 10.85
CA ASP A 129 -7.98 -11.04 9.70
C ASP A 129 -7.48 -10.19 8.53
N ASN A 130 -6.48 -9.34 8.75
CA ASN A 130 -5.87 -8.54 7.71
C ASN A 130 -4.74 -9.30 7.00
N ASP A 131 -4.45 -8.86 5.77
CA ASP A 131 -3.32 -9.33 4.97
C ASP A 131 -2.17 -8.33 5.11
N PHE A 132 -1.09 -8.73 5.76
CA PHE A 132 0.11 -7.92 5.96
C PHE A 132 1.20 -8.34 4.99
N LEU A 133 1.71 -7.38 4.21
CA LEU A 133 2.74 -7.61 3.21
C LEU A 133 3.86 -6.58 3.36
N CYS A 134 5.08 -7.04 3.51
CA CYS A 134 6.31 -6.26 3.44
C CYS A 134 6.95 -6.44 2.07
N VAL A 135 7.14 -5.35 1.34
CA VAL A 135 7.83 -5.36 0.04
C VAL A 135 9.14 -4.60 0.15
N ARG A 136 10.24 -5.28 -0.11
CA ARG A 136 11.57 -4.67 -0.20
C ARG A 136 11.85 -4.19 -1.61
N GLU A 137 12.52 -3.03 -1.72
CA GLU A 137 13.00 -2.50 -3.00
C GLU A 137 11.86 -2.31 -4.02
N LEU A 138 10.72 -1.75 -3.55
CA LEU A 138 9.56 -1.50 -4.38
C LEU A 138 9.85 -0.44 -5.42
N LYS A 139 9.77 -0.78 -6.71
CA LYS A 139 9.83 0.19 -7.81
C LYS A 139 8.51 0.94 -7.91
N VAL A 140 8.59 2.27 -7.92
CA VAL A 140 7.43 3.17 -8.12
C VAL A 140 7.78 4.18 -9.20
N TYR A 141 6.89 4.34 -10.16
CA TYR A 141 7.06 5.27 -11.27
C TYR A 141 6.00 6.38 -11.20
N GLY A 142 6.46 7.62 -11.15
CA GLY A 142 5.64 8.79 -11.42
C GLY A 142 5.63 9.10 -12.92
N SER A 143 5.09 10.25 -13.29
CA SER A 143 5.01 10.68 -14.71
C SER A 143 6.39 10.87 -15.35
N LEU A 144 7.35 11.37 -14.59
CA LEU A 144 8.70 11.71 -15.09
C LEU A 144 9.80 10.94 -14.36
N TYR A 145 9.58 10.54 -13.14
CA TYR A 145 10.60 9.99 -12.26
C TYR A 145 10.32 8.53 -11.89
N ARG A 146 11.40 7.80 -11.65
CA ARG A 146 11.39 6.41 -11.20
C ARG A 146 12.07 6.35 -9.85
N ARG A 147 11.40 5.77 -8.88
CA ARG A 147 11.91 5.62 -7.51
C ARG A 147 11.90 4.15 -7.11
N ARG A 148 12.66 3.85 -6.08
CA ARG A 148 12.75 2.54 -5.47
C ARG A 148 12.78 2.72 -3.97
N ALA A 149 11.67 2.39 -3.33
CA ALA A 149 11.52 2.47 -1.89
C ALA A 149 12.19 1.26 -1.22
N ASP A 150 12.91 1.48 -0.15
CA ASP A 150 13.62 0.40 0.56
C ASP A 150 12.65 -0.63 1.13
N ILE A 151 11.67 -0.19 1.89
CA ILE A 151 10.60 -1.04 2.43
C ILE A 151 9.26 -0.32 2.34
N VAL A 152 8.28 -0.98 1.77
CA VAL A 152 6.87 -0.56 1.81
C VAL A 152 6.05 -1.66 2.44
N GLY A 153 5.31 -1.31 3.49
CA GLY A 153 4.37 -2.20 4.16
C GLY A 153 2.94 -1.94 3.71
N PHE A 154 2.26 -3.02 3.37
CA PHE A 154 0.86 -2.99 2.94
C PHE A 154 -0.01 -3.70 3.96
N VAL A 155 -1.16 -3.12 4.24
CA VAL A 155 -2.25 -3.77 4.97
C VAL A 155 -3.45 -3.88 4.03
N ASN A 156 -3.88 -5.10 3.76
CA ASN A 156 -4.98 -5.37 2.83
C ASN A 156 -4.77 -4.73 1.43
N GLY A 157 -3.52 -4.64 0.97
CA GLY A 157 -3.16 -4.02 -0.30
C GLY A 157 -3.05 -2.49 -0.28
N ILE A 158 -3.30 -1.84 0.85
CA ILE A 158 -3.16 -0.38 1.07
C ILE A 158 -1.73 -0.12 1.55
N PRO A 159 -0.94 0.76 0.91
CA PRO A 159 0.39 1.12 1.38
C PRO A 159 0.29 2.02 2.61
N LEU A 160 0.63 1.52 3.80
CA LEU A 160 0.50 2.26 5.06
C LEU A 160 1.82 2.47 5.78
N LEU A 161 2.87 1.76 5.41
CA LEU A 161 4.18 1.90 6.00
C LEU A 161 5.20 2.17 4.89
N PHE A 162 5.96 3.24 5.05
CA PHE A 162 7.07 3.59 4.18
C PHE A 162 8.33 3.76 5.03
N MET A 163 9.39 3.03 4.69
CA MET A 163 10.68 3.16 5.34
C MET A 163 11.76 3.41 4.29
N GLU A 164 12.50 4.48 4.49
CA GLU A 164 13.73 4.79 3.77
C GLU A 164 14.88 4.68 4.76
N LEU A 165 15.82 3.80 4.50
CA LEU A 165 16.90 3.46 5.41
C LEU A 165 18.19 4.12 4.94
N LYS A 166 18.96 4.67 5.87
CA LYS A 166 20.23 5.31 5.59
C LYS A 166 21.35 4.66 6.40
N ASN A 167 22.55 4.73 5.83
CA ASN A 167 23.76 4.34 6.53
C ASN A 167 23.92 5.23 7.78
N HIS A 168 24.47 4.66 8.87
CA HIS A 168 24.72 5.35 10.15
C HIS A 168 25.61 6.61 10.01
N ASN A 169 26.32 6.75 8.90
CA ASN A 169 27.17 7.92 8.60
C ASN A 169 26.39 9.07 7.92
N VAL A 170 25.08 8.89 7.66
CA VAL A 170 24.23 9.91 7.00
C VAL A 170 23.23 10.43 8.03
N GLU A 171 23.12 11.75 8.14
CA GLU A 171 22.15 12.41 9.02
C GLU A 171 20.72 12.04 8.62
N VAL A 172 19.84 11.79 9.61
CA VAL A 172 18.43 11.45 9.37
C VAL A 172 17.71 12.59 8.64
N GLU A 173 18.11 13.84 8.87
CA GLU A 173 17.59 15.01 8.17
C GLU A 173 17.84 14.96 6.65
N ASP A 174 18.98 14.39 6.23
CA ASP A 174 19.29 14.19 4.82
C ASP A 174 18.34 13.16 4.17
N ALA A 175 17.98 12.10 4.91
CA ALA A 175 16.97 11.14 4.44
C ALA A 175 15.61 11.81 4.21
N PHE A 176 15.19 12.69 5.13
CA PHE A 176 13.95 13.46 4.99
C PHE A 176 14.04 14.47 3.85
N ASN A 177 15.08 15.30 3.83
CA ASN A 177 15.20 16.41 2.88
C ASN A 177 15.50 15.95 1.45
N GLN A 178 16.27 14.89 1.26
CA GLN A 178 16.68 14.42 -0.07
C GLN A 178 15.76 13.34 -0.62
N ASN A 179 15.32 12.38 0.20
CA ASN A 179 14.57 11.24 -0.29
C ASN A 179 13.07 11.43 -0.12
N TYR A 180 12.59 11.70 1.09
CA TYR A 180 11.15 11.79 1.34
C TYR A 180 10.51 12.97 0.58
N ARG A 181 11.15 14.14 0.59
CA ARG A 181 10.68 15.30 -0.20
C ARG A 181 10.72 15.01 -1.70
N ASP A 182 11.78 14.36 -2.17
CA ASP A 182 11.89 13.92 -3.56
C ASP A 182 10.74 12.98 -3.97
N TYR A 183 10.28 12.09 -3.07
CA TYR A 183 9.11 11.26 -3.35
C TYR A 183 7.84 12.10 -3.46
N LEU A 184 7.62 13.06 -2.56
CA LEU A 184 6.45 13.95 -2.59
C LEU A 184 6.41 14.79 -3.88
N ASP A 185 7.58 15.21 -4.37
CA ASP A 185 7.70 16.08 -5.55
C ASP A 185 7.63 15.29 -6.88
N THR A 186 7.95 13.99 -6.84
CA THR A 186 8.18 13.20 -8.07
C THR A 186 7.19 12.05 -8.28
N ILE A 187 6.52 11.62 -7.22
CA ILE A 187 5.54 10.52 -7.24
C ILE A 187 4.22 11.06 -6.66
N PRO A 188 3.32 11.56 -7.49
CA PRO A 188 2.02 12.11 -7.08
C PRO A 188 1.04 11.05 -6.57
#